data_11d10a502ea52ade9486abf01303a6cc
#
_entry.id   11d10a502ea52ade9486abf01303a6cc
#
_cell.length_a   1.000
_cell.length_b   1.000
_cell.length_c   1.000
_cell.angle_alpha   90.00
_cell.angle_beta   90.00
_cell.angle_gamma   90.00
#
_symmetry.space_group_name_H-M   'P 1'
#
loop_
_entity.id
_entity.type
_entity.pdbx_description
1 polymer ?
#
loop_
_entity_poly.entity_id
_entity_poly.type
_entity_poly.pdbx_seq_one_letter_code
_entity_poly.pdbx_strand_id
1 'polypeptide(L)'
;QWLKMEEKFKNLPLRNGVGIVLINKHNKVFVAKRIDNPKNFWQMPQGGKDESENYFEAAIRELQEETSIKNVTLIKEIDDFITYLLPNHLLGIIWRGKFKGQKQKWFIMKFNCSDDEINVNTPKPEFLEWKWVEIDQLIDVVVDFKRDVYKKVISEIKKVVTN
;
A
#
# COMPACT_ATOMS: atom_id res chain seq x y z
N GLN A 1 -5.33 17.17 -15.79
CA GLN A 1 -6.46 18.06 -15.54
C GLN A 1 -6.61 18.34 -14.07
N TRP A 2 -6.77 19.58 -13.74
CA TRP A 2 -6.82 20.04 -12.37
C TRP A 2 -8.25 20.14 -11.87
N LEU A 3 -8.60 19.37 -10.85
CA LEU A 3 -9.83 19.56 -10.10
C LEU A 3 -9.45 20.04 -8.71
N LYS A 4 -9.89 21.25 -8.41
CA LYS A 4 -9.61 21.85 -7.11
C LYS A 4 -10.44 21.15 -6.03
N MET A 5 -9.81 20.82 -4.91
CA MET A 5 -10.49 20.26 -3.77
C MET A 5 -11.55 21.23 -3.25
N GLU A 6 -12.75 20.73 -2.97
CA GLU A 6 -13.80 21.54 -2.37
C GLU A 6 -13.38 22.10 -1.02
N GLU A 7 -13.76 23.35 -0.75
CA GLU A 7 -13.34 24.06 0.45
C GLU A 7 -13.62 23.29 1.74
N LYS A 8 -14.78 22.64 1.81
CA LYS A 8 -15.19 21.90 3.02
C LYS A 8 -14.28 20.74 3.39
N PHE A 9 -13.44 20.24 2.44
CA PHE A 9 -12.55 19.11 2.69
C PHE A 9 -11.10 19.54 2.98
N LYS A 10 -10.74 20.79 2.73
CA LYS A 10 -9.34 21.25 2.87
C LYS A 10 -8.75 21.10 4.26
N ASN A 11 -9.58 21.25 5.28
CA ASN A 11 -9.14 21.19 6.67
C ASN A 11 -9.22 19.80 7.29
N LEU A 12 -9.61 18.79 6.52
CA LEU A 12 -9.60 17.41 7.02
C LEU A 12 -8.16 16.95 7.25
N PRO A 13 -7.94 16.12 8.28
CA PRO A 13 -6.61 15.58 8.54
C PRO A 13 -6.23 14.51 7.50
N LEU A 14 -4.95 14.13 7.53
CA LEU A 14 -4.45 12.97 6.80
C LEU A 14 -4.56 11.74 7.71
N ARG A 15 -4.97 10.62 7.13
CA ARG A 15 -4.98 9.34 7.82
C ARG A 15 -3.54 8.84 7.96
N ASN A 16 -3.14 8.43 9.17
CA ASN A 16 -1.84 7.80 9.38
C ASN A 16 -1.90 6.35 8.90
N GLY A 17 -0.97 5.97 8.05
CA GLY A 17 -0.98 4.64 7.49
C GLY A 17 0.41 4.11 7.19
N VAL A 18 0.41 2.89 6.68
CA VAL A 18 1.61 2.16 6.29
C VAL A 18 1.44 1.57 4.90
N GLY A 19 2.56 1.37 4.22
CA GLY A 19 2.60 0.62 2.98
C GLY A 19 3.72 -0.41 3.04
N ILE A 20 3.55 -1.53 2.36
CA ILE A 20 4.50 -2.62 2.39
C ILE A 20 4.91 -2.98 0.96
N VAL A 21 6.23 -2.91 0.72
CA VAL A 21 6.82 -3.50 -0.47
C VAL A 21 7.33 -4.89 -0.07
N LEU A 22 6.66 -5.92 -0.53
CA LEU A 22 7.07 -7.30 -0.25
C LEU A 22 7.77 -7.84 -1.50
N ILE A 23 9.04 -8.24 -1.36
CA ILE A 23 9.90 -8.68 -2.47
C ILE A 23 10.24 -10.15 -2.28
N ASN A 24 10.07 -10.95 -3.32
CA ASN A 24 10.44 -12.35 -3.31
C ASN A 24 11.91 -12.54 -3.77
N LYS A 25 12.36 -13.80 -3.78
CA LYS A 25 13.73 -14.17 -4.17
C LYS A 25 14.09 -13.83 -5.63
N HIS A 26 13.09 -13.54 -6.46
CA HIS A 26 13.28 -13.14 -7.85
C HIS A 26 13.18 -11.63 -8.04
N ASN A 27 13.22 -10.86 -6.95
CA ASN A 27 13.07 -9.40 -6.93
C ASN A 27 11.75 -8.91 -7.52
N LYS A 28 10.71 -9.75 -7.47
CA LYS A 28 9.36 -9.35 -7.86
C LYS A 28 8.58 -8.87 -6.65
N VAL A 29 7.63 -8.00 -6.89
CA VAL A 29 6.86 -7.30 -5.86
C VAL A 29 5.44 -7.84 -5.79
N PHE A 30 4.96 -8.06 -4.57
CA PHE A 30 3.60 -8.50 -4.30
C PHE A 30 2.62 -7.37 -4.57
N VAL A 31 1.59 -7.66 -5.36
CA VAL A 31 0.43 -6.78 -5.54
C VAL A 31 -0.84 -7.59 -5.43
N ALA A 32 -1.92 -6.92 -5.04
CA ALA A 32 -3.22 -7.54 -4.88
C ALA A 32 -4.31 -6.63 -5.43
N LYS A 33 -5.41 -7.24 -5.82
CA LYS A 33 -6.57 -6.57 -6.39
C LYS A 33 -7.64 -6.45 -5.32
N ARG A 34 -8.15 -5.24 -5.10
CA ARG A 34 -9.19 -5.01 -4.09
C ARG A 34 -10.53 -5.59 -4.53
N ILE A 35 -11.26 -6.15 -3.56
CA ILE A 35 -12.62 -6.67 -3.77
C ILE A 35 -13.57 -5.55 -4.22
N ASP A 36 -13.43 -4.36 -3.62
CA ASP A 36 -14.31 -3.22 -3.86
C ASP A 36 -13.94 -2.39 -5.10
N ASN A 37 -12.93 -2.82 -5.85
CA ASN A 37 -12.52 -2.13 -7.07
C ASN A 37 -12.99 -2.91 -8.30
N PRO A 38 -14.04 -2.45 -9.01
CA PRO A 38 -14.55 -3.15 -10.17
C PRO A 38 -13.62 -3.07 -11.39
N LYS A 39 -12.59 -2.23 -11.32
CA LYS A 39 -11.60 -2.06 -12.39
C LYS A 39 -10.38 -2.92 -12.13
N ASN A 40 -9.56 -3.12 -13.14
CA ASN A 40 -8.41 -4.00 -13.05
C ASN A 40 -7.16 -3.28 -12.54
N PHE A 41 -7.26 -2.70 -11.32
CA PHE A 41 -6.12 -2.08 -10.66
C PHE A 41 -5.55 -2.99 -9.58
N TRP A 42 -4.23 -2.94 -9.45
CA TRP A 42 -3.48 -3.72 -8.47
C TRP A 42 -2.70 -2.79 -7.57
N GLN A 43 -2.54 -3.18 -6.32
CA GLN A 43 -1.83 -2.35 -5.35
C GLN A 43 -0.94 -3.18 -4.42
N MET A 44 0.10 -2.54 -3.92
CA MET A 44 0.87 -3.09 -2.80
C MET A 44 0.02 -3.03 -1.53
N PRO A 45 0.24 -3.94 -0.56
CA PRO A 45 -0.49 -3.89 0.71
C PRO A 45 -0.31 -2.55 1.42
N GLN A 46 -1.39 -2.05 1.98
CA GLN A 46 -1.39 -0.83 2.78
C GLN A 46 -2.53 -0.87 3.78
N GLY A 47 -2.43 -0.07 4.83
CA GLY A 47 -3.50 0.00 5.82
C GLY A 47 -3.29 1.13 6.80
N GLY A 48 -4.22 1.28 7.73
CA GLY A 48 -4.16 2.30 8.75
C GLY A 48 -3.31 1.89 9.95
N LYS A 49 -2.72 2.87 10.59
CA LYS A 49 -2.00 2.68 11.84
C LYS A 49 -2.92 3.04 13.02
N ASP A 50 -3.00 2.15 14.00
CA ASP A 50 -3.69 2.42 15.26
C ASP A 50 -2.79 3.23 16.19
N GLU A 51 -3.39 3.97 17.13
CA GLU A 51 -2.64 4.80 18.07
C GLU A 51 -1.74 3.99 19.00
N SER A 52 -2.14 2.76 19.31
CA SER A 52 -1.44 1.89 20.28
C SER A 52 -0.22 1.17 19.69
N GLU A 53 0.03 1.30 18.40
CA GLU A 53 1.13 0.59 17.73
C GLU A 53 2.08 1.57 17.04
N ASN A 54 3.33 1.16 16.83
CA ASN A 54 4.23 1.92 15.97
C ASN A 54 4.00 1.56 14.50
N TYR A 55 4.65 2.28 13.60
CA TYR A 55 4.44 2.07 12.16
C TYR A 55 4.87 0.68 11.68
N PHE A 56 5.98 0.17 12.19
CA PHE A 56 6.44 -1.16 11.80
C PHE A 56 5.45 -2.25 12.27
N GLU A 57 4.97 -2.15 13.50
CA GLU A 57 3.95 -3.07 14.02
C GLU A 57 2.68 -3.02 13.18
N ALA A 58 2.26 -1.82 12.77
CA ALA A 58 1.11 -1.65 11.90
C ALA A 58 1.33 -2.34 10.55
N ALA A 59 2.53 -2.21 9.98
CA ALA A 59 2.85 -2.84 8.69
C ALA A 59 2.79 -4.37 8.80
N ILE A 60 3.37 -4.95 9.84
CA ILE A 60 3.33 -6.40 10.08
C ILE A 60 1.90 -6.88 10.26
N ARG A 61 1.11 -6.17 11.06
CA ARG A 61 -0.29 -6.52 11.32
C ARG A 61 -1.13 -6.46 10.04
N GLU A 62 -1.03 -5.38 9.29
CA GLU A 62 -1.79 -5.21 8.04
C GLU A 62 -1.43 -6.29 7.02
N LEU A 63 -0.14 -6.57 6.86
CA LEU A 63 0.30 -7.61 5.94
C LEU A 63 -0.29 -8.97 6.32
N GLN A 64 -0.26 -9.32 7.60
CA GLN A 64 -0.81 -10.58 8.08
C GLN A 64 -2.33 -10.64 7.93
N GLU A 65 -3.03 -9.57 8.28
CA GLU A 65 -4.50 -9.52 8.17
C GLU A 65 -4.97 -9.66 6.74
N GLU A 66 -4.26 -9.04 5.79
CA GLU A 66 -4.67 -9.00 4.39
C GLU A 66 -4.22 -10.21 3.58
N THR A 67 -3.07 -10.80 3.91
CA THR A 67 -2.41 -11.81 3.06
C THR A 67 -2.04 -13.10 3.78
N SER A 68 -2.19 -13.16 5.09
CA SER A 68 -1.76 -14.28 5.94
C SER A 68 -0.24 -14.48 6.02
N ILE A 69 0.54 -13.56 5.45
CA ILE A 69 2.00 -13.66 5.44
C ILE A 69 2.56 -13.18 6.78
N LYS A 70 3.36 -14.04 7.43
CA LYS A 70 3.97 -13.76 8.73
C LYS A 70 5.49 -13.70 8.67
N ASN A 71 6.10 -14.50 7.80
CA ASN A 71 7.54 -14.70 7.80
C ASN A 71 8.20 -13.78 6.78
N VAL A 72 8.61 -12.62 7.26
CA VAL A 72 9.27 -11.58 6.46
C VAL A 72 10.46 -11.02 7.19
N THR A 73 11.41 -10.45 6.46
CA THR A 73 12.57 -9.75 7.00
C THR A 73 12.54 -8.31 6.52
N LEU A 74 12.66 -7.37 7.44
CA LEU A 74 12.77 -5.95 7.08
C LEU A 74 14.08 -5.70 6.34
N ILE A 75 13.99 -5.14 5.14
CA ILE A 75 15.15 -4.70 4.36
C ILE A 75 15.42 -3.23 4.67
N LYS A 76 14.39 -2.39 4.59
CA LYS A 76 14.54 -0.94 4.80
C LYS A 76 13.21 -0.31 5.18
N GLU A 77 13.24 0.57 6.17
CA GLU A 77 12.18 1.54 6.39
C GLU A 77 12.50 2.77 5.55
N ILE A 78 11.61 3.20 4.68
CA ILE A 78 11.80 4.40 3.86
C ILE A 78 11.74 5.62 4.78
N ASP A 79 12.76 6.48 4.72
CA ASP A 79 12.95 7.55 5.70
C ASP A 79 11.79 8.55 5.74
N ASP A 80 11.38 9.05 4.59
CA ASP A 80 10.35 10.07 4.51
C ASP A 80 8.94 9.46 4.45
N PHE A 81 7.99 10.12 5.11
CA PHE A 81 6.58 9.81 4.88
C PHE A 81 6.20 10.16 3.46
N ILE A 82 5.31 9.39 2.88
CA ILE A 82 4.78 9.65 1.55
C ILE A 82 3.29 9.92 1.67
N THR A 83 2.86 11.05 1.11
CA THR A 83 1.48 11.52 1.24
C THR A 83 0.79 11.51 -0.11
N TYR A 84 -0.48 11.14 -0.13
CA TYR A 84 -1.34 11.34 -1.28
C TYR A 84 -2.69 11.90 -0.84
N LEU A 85 -3.33 12.66 -1.73
CA LEU A 85 -4.67 13.20 -1.50
C LEU A 85 -5.70 12.37 -2.28
N LEU A 86 -6.89 12.24 -1.71
CA LEU A 86 -7.98 11.57 -2.38
C LEU A 86 -8.50 12.42 -3.53
N PRO A 87 -8.87 11.80 -4.66
CA PRO A 87 -9.56 12.51 -5.72
C PRO A 87 -10.96 12.94 -5.26
N ASN A 88 -11.52 13.97 -5.90
CA ASN A 88 -12.78 14.57 -5.48
C ASN A 88 -13.93 13.57 -5.35
N HIS A 89 -13.98 12.56 -6.21
CA HIS A 89 -15.06 11.58 -6.17
C HIS A 89 -15.02 10.63 -4.97
N LEU A 90 -13.90 10.59 -4.23
CA LEU A 90 -13.74 9.78 -3.03
C LEU A 90 -13.77 10.59 -1.74
N LEU A 91 -13.54 11.91 -1.82
CA LEU A 91 -13.59 12.80 -0.67
C LEU A 91 -14.99 12.78 -0.05
N GLY A 92 -15.04 12.70 1.27
CA GLY A 92 -16.30 12.66 2.01
C GLY A 92 -16.99 11.30 1.99
N ILE A 93 -16.43 10.32 1.29
CA ILE A 93 -17.03 8.99 1.11
C ILE A 93 -16.20 7.90 1.80
N ILE A 94 -14.98 7.67 1.36
CA ILE A 94 -14.16 6.62 1.95
C ILE A 94 -13.67 7.05 3.35
N TRP A 95 -13.33 6.06 4.19
CA TRP A 95 -12.93 6.28 5.59
C TRP A 95 -13.96 7.13 6.34
N ARG A 96 -15.25 6.94 6.04
CA ARG A 96 -16.37 7.70 6.63
C ARG A 96 -16.27 9.21 6.42
N GLY A 97 -15.56 9.65 5.39
CA GLY A 97 -15.38 11.07 5.08
C GLY A 97 -14.47 11.82 6.05
N LYS A 98 -13.71 11.13 6.89
CA LYS A 98 -12.92 11.76 7.96
C LYS A 98 -11.58 12.31 7.52
N PHE A 99 -11.07 11.90 6.36
CA PHE A 99 -9.71 12.24 5.93
C PHE A 99 -9.70 12.73 4.48
N LYS A 100 -8.75 13.61 4.18
CA LYS A 100 -8.56 14.10 2.81
C LYS A 100 -7.53 13.29 2.02
N GLY A 101 -6.82 12.39 2.69
CA GLY A 101 -5.77 11.59 2.09
C GLY A 101 -5.06 10.77 3.14
N GLN A 102 -3.89 10.29 2.80
CA GLN A 102 -3.11 9.44 3.69
C GLN A 102 -1.66 9.89 3.75
N LYS A 103 -1.09 9.80 4.94
CA LYS A 103 0.33 10.00 5.22
C LYS A 103 0.88 8.64 5.62
N GLN A 104 1.75 8.06 4.78
CA GLN A 104 2.17 6.67 4.93
C GLN A 104 3.66 6.54 5.21
N LYS A 105 4.00 5.62 6.11
CA LYS A 105 5.35 5.11 6.28
C LYS A 105 5.46 3.81 5.50
N TRP A 106 6.46 3.70 4.62
CA TRP A 106 6.64 2.54 3.76
C TRP A 106 7.81 1.67 4.22
N PHE A 107 7.63 0.36 4.12
CA PHE A 107 8.62 -0.64 4.54
C PHE A 107 8.89 -1.60 3.40
N ILE A 108 10.16 -1.83 3.11
CA ILE A 108 10.60 -2.83 2.12
C ILE A 108 10.96 -4.09 2.89
N MET A 109 10.29 -5.19 2.59
CA MET A 109 10.44 -6.45 3.30
C MET A 109 10.72 -7.59 2.33
N LYS A 110 11.50 -8.56 2.79
CA LYS A 110 11.77 -9.78 2.05
C LYS A 110 10.78 -10.87 2.45
N PHE A 111 10.19 -11.51 1.44
CA PHE A 111 9.30 -12.66 1.61
C PHE A 111 10.13 -13.91 1.85
N ASN A 112 9.93 -14.55 2.99
CA ASN A 112 10.71 -15.73 3.43
C ASN A 112 9.90 -17.03 3.44
N CYS A 113 8.77 -17.04 2.76
CA CYS A 113 7.89 -18.21 2.71
C CYS A 113 7.76 -18.71 1.27
N SER A 114 6.92 -19.74 1.11
CA SER A 114 6.51 -20.17 -0.23
C SER A 114 5.14 -19.59 -0.57
N ASP A 115 4.82 -19.54 -1.86
CA ASP A 115 3.59 -18.91 -2.33
C ASP A 115 2.31 -19.57 -1.79
N ASP A 116 2.37 -20.84 -1.43
CA ASP A 116 1.23 -21.55 -0.85
C ASP A 116 0.85 -21.07 0.56
N GLU A 117 1.69 -20.27 1.19
CA GLU A 117 1.38 -19.64 2.48
C GLU A 117 0.60 -18.32 2.30
N ILE A 118 0.52 -17.80 1.09
CA ILE A 118 -0.23 -16.58 0.79
C ILE A 118 -1.71 -16.92 0.67
N ASN A 119 -2.54 -16.29 1.51
CA ASN A 119 -3.97 -16.49 1.49
C ASN A 119 -4.67 -15.16 1.73
N VAL A 120 -5.27 -14.62 0.67
CA VAL A 120 -6.00 -13.35 0.73
C VAL A 120 -7.47 -13.55 1.10
N ASN A 121 -7.94 -14.80 1.16
CA ASN A 121 -9.28 -15.12 1.61
C ASN A 121 -9.32 -15.22 3.14
N THR A 122 -9.22 -14.07 3.77
CA THR A 122 -9.17 -13.91 5.23
C THR A 122 -10.58 -13.64 5.78
N PRO A 123 -10.78 -13.65 7.13
CA PRO A 123 -12.13 -13.42 7.72
C PRO A 123 -12.79 -12.10 7.30
N LYS A 124 -12.01 -11.05 7.09
CA LYS A 124 -12.49 -9.76 6.58
C LYS A 124 -11.72 -9.42 5.31
N PRO A 125 -12.01 -10.08 4.19
CA PRO A 125 -11.17 -9.98 3.01
C PRO A 125 -11.24 -8.59 2.38
N GLU A 126 -10.06 -8.07 2.02
CA GLU A 126 -9.94 -6.83 1.26
C GLU A 126 -9.49 -7.09 -0.17
N PHE A 127 -8.82 -8.21 -0.40
CA PHE A 127 -8.27 -8.57 -1.70
C PHE A 127 -9.01 -9.78 -2.31
N LEU A 128 -9.20 -9.70 -3.62
CA LEU A 128 -9.81 -10.75 -4.42
C LEU A 128 -8.76 -11.77 -4.88
N GLU A 129 -7.61 -11.29 -5.32
CA GLU A 129 -6.51 -12.10 -5.86
C GLU A 129 -5.20 -11.34 -5.72
N TRP A 130 -4.10 -12.06 -5.91
CA TRP A 130 -2.75 -11.50 -5.79
C TRP A 130 -1.83 -12.05 -6.88
N LYS A 131 -0.71 -11.34 -7.11
CA LYS A 131 0.35 -11.80 -8.02
C LYS A 131 1.66 -11.11 -7.70
N TRP A 132 2.73 -11.64 -8.27
CA TRP A 132 4.05 -11.01 -8.28
C TRP A 132 4.22 -10.25 -9.59
N VAL A 133 4.74 -9.03 -9.52
CA VAL A 133 5.03 -8.21 -10.71
C VAL A 133 6.47 -7.72 -10.68
N GLU A 134 7.00 -7.38 -11.86
CA GLU A 134 8.28 -6.71 -11.94
C GLU A 134 8.18 -5.31 -11.31
N ILE A 135 9.30 -4.81 -10.76
CA ILE A 135 9.32 -3.51 -10.09
C ILE A 135 8.76 -2.40 -11.00
N ASP A 136 9.18 -2.39 -12.26
CA ASP A 136 8.76 -1.34 -13.20
C ASP A 136 7.29 -1.47 -13.64
N GLN A 137 6.66 -2.61 -13.43
CA GLN A 137 5.24 -2.80 -13.72
C GLN A 137 4.33 -2.16 -12.67
N LEU A 138 4.85 -1.84 -11.49
CA LEU A 138 4.05 -1.25 -10.40
C LEU A 138 3.31 0.01 -10.84
N ILE A 139 3.97 0.84 -11.65
CA ILE A 139 3.38 2.11 -12.10
C ILE A 139 2.26 1.90 -13.11
N ASP A 140 2.28 0.79 -13.82
CA ASP A 140 1.29 0.49 -14.86
C ASP A 140 0.02 -0.14 -14.30
N VAL A 141 0.08 -0.75 -13.12
CA VAL A 141 -1.03 -1.51 -12.56
C VAL A 141 -1.80 -0.75 -11.47
N VAL A 142 -1.22 0.31 -10.91
CA VAL A 142 -1.81 1.06 -9.81
C VAL A 142 -2.81 2.11 -10.30
N VAL A 143 -3.78 2.44 -9.46
CA VAL A 143 -4.74 3.51 -9.74
C VAL A 143 -4.05 4.88 -9.84
N ASP A 144 -4.58 5.76 -10.71
CA ASP A 144 -3.91 7.01 -11.07
C ASP A 144 -3.50 7.89 -9.89
N PHE A 145 -4.36 8.07 -8.91
CA PHE A 145 -4.06 8.99 -7.81
C PHE A 145 -2.97 8.49 -6.86
N LYS A 146 -2.51 7.26 -7.01
CA LYS A 146 -1.38 6.70 -6.26
C LYS A 146 -0.09 6.61 -7.08
N ARG A 147 -0.11 7.00 -8.35
CA ARG A 147 1.07 6.86 -9.23
C ARG A 147 2.28 7.60 -8.69
N ASP A 148 2.12 8.81 -8.17
CA ASP A 148 3.25 9.57 -7.62
C ASP A 148 3.84 8.92 -6.38
N VAL A 149 3.01 8.33 -5.53
CA VAL A 149 3.47 7.51 -4.39
C VAL A 149 4.34 6.37 -4.89
N TYR A 150 3.84 5.62 -5.88
CA TYR A 150 4.54 4.46 -6.42
C TYR A 150 5.84 4.83 -7.11
N LYS A 151 5.92 5.97 -7.79
CA LYS A 151 7.18 6.47 -8.36
C LYS A 151 8.25 6.65 -7.29
N LYS A 152 7.88 7.26 -6.16
CA LYS A 152 8.80 7.46 -5.03
C LYS A 152 9.23 6.13 -4.42
N VAL A 153 8.28 5.22 -4.22
CA VAL A 153 8.56 3.89 -3.66
C VAL A 153 9.48 3.10 -4.58
N ILE A 154 9.22 3.11 -5.89
CA ILE A 154 10.06 2.41 -6.88
C ILE A 154 11.50 2.93 -6.81
N SER A 155 11.69 4.24 -6.71
CA SER A 155 13.02 4.83 -6.55
C SER A 155 13.74 4.26 -5.32
N GLU A 156 13.05 4.12 -4.21
CA GLU A 156 13.61 3.55 -2.97
C GLU A 156 13.90 2.05 -3.09
N ILE A 157 13.03 1.30 -3.77
CA ILE A 157 13.27 -0.13 -4.02
C ILE A 157 14.56 -0.32 -4.81
N LYS A 158 14.77 0.47 -5.86
CA LYS A 158 15.95 0.36 -6.72
C LYS A 158 17.26 0.66 -6.00
N LYS A 159 17.23 1.39 -4.89
CA LYS A 159 18.42 1.65 -4.08
C LYS A 159 18.86 0.43 -3.27
N VAL A 160 17.95 -0.48 -2.96
CA VAL A 160 18.25 -1.63 -2.08
C VAL A 160 18.24 -2.97 -2.81
N VAL A 161 17.65 -3.02 -3.99
CA VAL A 161 17.63 -4.22 -4.83
C VAL A 161 18.76 -4.12 -5.84
N THR A 162 19.68 -5.08 -5.76
CA THR A 162 20.79 -5.20 -6.72
C THR A 162 20.51 -6.36 -7.66
N ASN A 163 20.77 -6.12 -8.91
CA ASN A 163 20.62 -7.16 -9.94
C ASN A 163 21.75 -8.18 -9.90
#